data_baa6061d8d691f1fa5fe8954ec98693d
#
_entry.id   baa6061d8d691f1fa5fe8954ec98693d
#
_cell.length_a   1.000
_cell.length_b   1.000
_cell.length_c   1.000
_cell.angle_alpha   90.00
_cell.angle_beta   90.00
_cell.angle_gamma   90.00
#
_symmetry.space_group_name_H-M   'P 1'
#
loop_
_entity.id
_entity.type
_entity.pdbx_description
1 polymer ?
#
loop_
_entity_poly.entity_id
_entity_poly.type
_entity_poly.pdbx_seq_one_letter_code
_entity_poly.pdbx_strand_id
1 'polypeptide(L)'
;MKQTTSFYSWIIVAMLWIVAFLNYLDRILITSMRDPIVTDFNLSDAQFGLLTSVFLWSYGFLSPFGGYFADRYSRKKVIVFSVMVWSVVTLWTGFTTSFQEMLAARFLMGVSEACYIPAALALITDYHKGKTRSLATGLHMSGLYAGLALGGLGGYIAELWGWRSGFHVFGIVGIVYSLILLYVLKDHKSEPAEVTEEEQTPKISLTGALKVLFSEASFFILLFYFAILGIVNWLVYGWLPTFLKDHFNLNLGEAGISATGYIQIGSFIGVIAGGILADRWTRKNNRGRLYMLIIGFTLGAPFLFLMASTNVFTIAIIAMLVFGLARGFNDANLMPILRQVADGRYIATGYGFLNFLSTIIGGLMVYVGGALKDAQVDLSIVYQVSAVAMLLATWSLFAVKLKKNNV
;
A
#
# COMPACT_ATOMS: atom_id res chain seq x y z
N MET A 1 -16.34 -29.19 -18.24
CA MET A 1 -14.92 -29.37 -18.62
C MET A 1 -14.03 -28.78 -17.52
N LYS A 2 -13.06 -29.53 -16.96
CA LYS A 2 -12.05 -28.99 -16.04
C LYS A 2 -11.12 -28.09 -16.87
N GLN A 3 -11.26 -26.78 -16.75
CA GLN A 3 -10.24 -25.85 -17.27
C GLN A 3 -8.94 -26.08 -16.47
N THR A 4 -8.00 -26.80 -17.05
CA THR A 4 -6.64 -26.89 -16.51
C THR A 4 -5.99 -25.54 -16.70
N THR A 5 -5.65 -24.89 -15.61
CA THR A 5 -4.91 -23.63 -15.64
C THR A 5 -3.60 -23.87 -16.37
N SER A 6 -3.36 -23.16 -17.46
CA SER A 6 -2.14 -23.31 -18.26
C SER A 6 -0.91 -22.94 -17.42
N PHE A 7 0.21 -23.62 -17.63
CA PHE A 7 1.51 -23.24 -17.03
C PHE A 7 1.86 -21.76 -17.27
N TYR A 8 1.51 -21.27 -18.45
CA TYR A 8 1.69 -19.85 -18.78
C TYR A 8 0.94 -18.89 -17.86
N SER A 9 -0.24 -19.24 -17.35
CA SER A 9 -0.98 -18.43 -16.39
C SER A 9 -0.18 -18.18 -15.09
N TRP A 10 0.55 -19.19 -14.62
CA TRP A 10 1.42 -19.06 -13.44
C TRP A 10 2.69 -18.27 -13.73
N ILE A 11 3.23 -18.35 -14.96
CA ILE A 11 4.34 -17.48 -15.39
C ILE A 11 3.92 -16.00 -15.30
N ILE A 12 2.71 -15.67 -15.75
CA ILE A 12 2.17 -14.30 -15.62
C ILE A 12 2.15 -13.85 -14.17
N VAL A 13 1.65 -14.68 -13.25
CA VAL A 13 1.63 -14.36 -11.82
C VAL A 13 3.03 -14.13 -11.28
N ALA A 14 3.99 -14.99 -11.62
CA ALA A 14 5.38 -14.84 -11.19
C ALA A 14 6.02 -13.56 -11.73
N MET A 15 5.77 -13.23 -13.01
CA MET A 15 6.28 -11.99 -13.60
C MET A 15 5.66 -10.75 -12.96
N LEU A 16 4.35 -10.74 -12.75
CA LEU A 16 3.68 -9.63 -12.10
C LEU A 16 4.02 -9.55 -10.60
N TRP A 17 4.41 -10.65 -9.97
CA TRP A 17 4.96 -10.64 -8.62
C TRP A 17 6.25 -9.81 -8.53
N ILE A 18 7.17 -10.00 -9.49
CA ILE A 18 8.41 -9.21 -9.56
C ILE A 18 8.09 -7.72 -9.79
N VAL A 19 7.12 -7.41 -10.64
CA VAL A 19 6.70 -6.02 -10.84
C VAL A 19 6.12 -5.42 -9.55
N ALA A 20 5.26 -6.16 -8.85
CA ALA A 20 4.70 -5.72 -7.57
C ALA A 20 5.78 -5.48 -6.51
N PHE A 21 6.78 -6.37 -6.49
CA PHE A 21 7.96 -6.24 -5.63
C PHE A 21 8.74 -4.95 -5.95
N LEU A 22 9.12 -4.71 -7.21
CA LEU A 22 9.84 -3.51 -7.62
C LEU A 22 9.03 -2.24 -7.35
N ASN A 23 7.73 -2.25 -7.63
CA ASN A 23 6.85 -1.11 -7.42
C ASN A 23 6.86 -0.62 -5.96
N TYR A 24 6.74 -1.53 -5.00
CA TYR A 24 6.72 -1.15 -3.58
C TYR A 24 8.12 -0.92 -3.01
N LEU A 25 9.14 -1.58 -3.55
CA LEU A 25 10.52 -1.31 -3.20
C LEU A 25 10.90 0.13 -3.57
N ASP A 26 10.59 0.59 -4.80
CA ASP A 26 10.89 1.94 -5.29
C ASP A 26 10.21 3.03 -4.44
N ARG A 27 8.99 2.76 -3.96
CA ARG A 27 8.26 3.69 -3.08
C ARG A 27 8.96 3.94 -1.75
N ILE A 28 9.51 2.88 -1.17
CA ILE A 28 10.05 2.89 0.20
C ILE A 28 11.55 3.18 0.21
N LEU A 29 12.26 2.86 -0.87
CA LEU A 29 13.71 3.00 -0.97
C LEU A 29 14.22 4.38 -0.48
N ILE A 30 13.56 5.46 -0.90
CA ILE A 30 13.93 6.82 -0.56
C ILE A 30 13.86 7.11 0.96
N THR A 31 12.94 6.47 1.68
CA THR A 31 12.68 6.79 3.10
C THR A 31 13.83 6.40 4.02
N SER A 32 14.60 5.39 3.64
CA SER A 32 15.83 4.99 4.35
C SER A 32 17.09 5.72 3.87
N MET A 33 16.98 6.59 2.86
CA MET A 33 18.08 7.39 2.29
C MET A 33 18.01 8.87 2.68
N ARG A 34 17.21 9.22 3.72
CA ARG A 34 16.93 10.62 4.06
C ARG A 34 18.20 11.44 4.24
N ASP A 35 19.11 11.03 5.10
CA ASP A 35 20.24 11.86 5.51
C ASP A 35 21.16 12.25 4.34
N PRO A 36 21.61 11.33 3.48
CA PRO A 36 22.41 11.71 2.34
C PRO A 36 21.65 12.58 1.34
N ILE A 37 20.33 12.41 1.14
CA ILE A 37 19.53 13.25 0.25
C ILE A 37 19.37 14.66 0.83
N VAL A 38 19.04 14.75 2.13
CA VAL A 38 18.87 16.03 2.83
C VAL A 38 20.18 16.83 2.82
N THR A 39 21.31 16.16 3.07
CA THR A 39 22.65 16.80 3.03
C THR A 39 23.01 17.28 1.63
N ASP A 40 22.77 16.47 0.61
CA ASP A 40 23.16 16.75 -0.76
C ASP A 40 22.41 17.94 -1.38
N PHE A 41 21.14 18.08 -1.09
CA PHE A 41 20.28 19.16 -1.57
C PHE A 41 20.04 20.28 -0.56
N ASN A 42 20.59 20.16 0.67
CA ASN A 42 20.37 21.11 1.77
C ASN A 42 18.87 21.32 2.05
N LEU A 43 18.13 20.22 2.25
CA LEU A 43 16.67 20.23 2.44
C LEU A 43 16.31 20.38 3.91
N SER A 44 15.13 20.95 4.18
CA SER A 44 14.44 20.77 5.45
C SER A 44 13.77 19.39 5.55
N ASP A 45 13.38 18.96 6.74
CA ASP A 45 12.63 17.72 6.95
C ASP A 45 11.24 17.79 6.28
N ALA A 46 10.60 18.94 6.28
CA ALA A 46 9.35 19.19 5.56
C ALA A 46 9.52 19.01 4.05
N GLN A 47 10.60 19.52 3.47
CA GLN A 47 10.91 19.35 2.05
C GLN A 47 11.17 17.87 1.70
N PHE A 48 11.89 17.13 2.55
CA PHE A 48 12.08 15.70 2.37
C PHE A 48 10.73 14.95 2.47
N GLY A 49 9.92 15.24 3.46
CA GLY A 49 8.57 14.68 3.58
C GLY A 49 7.70 14.96 2.35
N LEU A 50 7.83 16.16 1.76
CA LEU A 50 7.10 16.55 0.55
C LEU A 50 7.42 15.65 -0.66
N LEU A 51 8.63 15.12 -0.78
CA LEU A 51 8.99 14.17 -1.84
C LEU A 51 8.11 12.90 -1.82
N THR A 52 7.84 12.37 -0.63
CA THR A 52 6.92 11.24 -0.47
C THR A 52 5.47 11.67 -0.62
N SER A 53 5.08 12.82 -0.10
CA SER A 53 3.72 13.35 -0.15
C SER A 53 3.25 13.61 -1.58
N VAL A 54 4.07 14.23 -2.40
CA VAL A 54 3.74 14.53 -3.82
C VAL A 54 3.54 13.24 -4.62
N PHE A 55 4.36 12.22 -4.38
CA PHE A 55 4.15 10.89 -4.96
C PHE A 55 2.77 10.33 -4.55
N LEU A 56 2.44 10.36 -3.25
CA LEU A 56 1.17 9.83 -2.74
C LEU A 56 -0.04 10.59 -3.29
N TRP A 57 0.05 11.90 -3.40
CA TRP A 57 -1.04 12.72 -3.95
C TRP A 57 -1.25 12.45 -5.43
N SER A 58 -0.19 12.44 -6.25
CA SER A 58 -0.32 12.13 -7.67
C SER A 58 -0.84 10.71 -7.91
N TYR A 59 -0.33 9.72 -7.17
CA TYR A 59 -0.82 8.35 -7.19
C TYR A 59 -2.29 8.24 -6.76
N GLY A 60 -2.64 8.86 -5.63
CA GLY A 60 -4.00 8.81 -5.07
C GLY A 60 -5.05 9.42 -6.01
N PHE A 61 -4.76 10.60 -6.57
CA PHE A 61 -5.65 11.28 -7.51
C PHE A 61 -5.83 10.50 -8.81
N LEU A 62 -4.81 9.82 -9.29
CA LEU A 62 -4.84 9.14 -10.59
C LEU A 62 -5.21 7.66 -10.51
N SER A 63 -5.17 7.05 -9.34
CA SER A 63 -5.52 5.64 -9.15
C SER A 63 -6.92 5.25 -9.69
N PRO A 64 -7.99 6.06 -9.53
CA PRO A 64 -9.29 5.76 -10.14
C PRO A 64 -9.25 5.72 -11.67
N PHE A 65 -8.42 6.56 -12.30
CA PHE A 65 -8.25 6.58 -13.75
C PHE A 65 -7.44 5.38 -14.25
N GLY A 66 -6.51 4.86 -13.43
CA GLY A 66 -5.76 3.66 -13.74
C GLY A 66 -6.65 2.45 -14.02
N GLY A 67 -7.72 2.27 -13.26
CA GLY A 67 -8.74 1.26 -13.52
C GLY A 67 -9.44 1.46 -14.88
N TYR A 68 -9.84 2.69 -15.17
CA TYR A 68 -10.45 3.03 -16.46
C TYR A 68 -9.53 2.72 -17.66
N PHE A 69 -8.25 3.05 -17.55
CA PHE A 69 -7.27 2.71 -18.59
C PHE A 69 -7.08 1.21 -18.74
N ALA A 70 -7.05 0.45 -17.63
CA ALA A 70 -6.94 -1.00 -17.66
C ALA A 70 -8.14 -1.69 -18.35
N ASP A 71 -9.33 -1.10 -18.25
CA ASP A 71 -10.54 -1.63 -18.89
C ASP A 71 -10.66 -1.21 -20.36
N ARG A 72 -10.15 -0.01 -20.72
CA ARG A 72 -10.29 0.53 -22.07
C ARG A 72 -9.18 0.09 -23.03
N TYR A 73 -7.98 -0.12 -22.51
CA TYR A 73 -6.80 -0.46 -23.31
C TYR A 73 -6.33 -1.89 -23.04
N SER A 74 -5.39 -2.38 -23.87
CA SER A 74 -4.70 -3.63 -23.64
C SER A 74 -4.02 -3.62 -22.27
N ARG A 75 -4.39 -4.56 -21.39
CA ARG A 75 -3.83 -4.67 -20.03
C ARG A 75 -2.33 -4.84 -20.05
N LYS A 76 -1.81 -5.65 -21.00
CA LYS A 76 -0.38 -5.78 -21.27
C LYS A 76 0.27 -4.42 -21.54
N LYS A 77 -0.30 -3.63 -22.48
CA LYS A 77 0.26 -2.33 -22.85
C LYS A 77 0.28 -1.37 -21.66
N VAL A 78 -0.81 -1.32 -20.89
CA VAL A 78 -0.89 -0.48 -19.69
C VAL A 78 0.18 -0.87 -18.66
N ILE A 79 0.34 -2.17 -18.37
CA ILE A 79 1.35 -2.67 -17.44
C ILE A 79 2.76 -2.32 -17.94
N VAL A 80 3.10 -2.69 -19.17
CA VAL A 80 4.45 -2.49 -19.73
C VAL A 80 4.80 -1.00 -19.78
N PHE A 81 3.87 -0.16 -20.25
CA PHE A 81 4.08 1.28 -20.31
C PHE A 81 4.25 1.89 -18.91
N SER A 82 3.42 1.49 -17.96
CA SER A 82 3.52 1.93 -16.57
C SER A 82 4.88 1.57 -15.98
N VAL A 83 5.32 0.30 -16.08
CA VAL A 83 6.64 -0.17 -15.60
C VAL A 83 7.78 0.59 -16.28
N MET A 84 7.74 0.77 -17.60
CA MET A 84 8.77 1.46 -18.35
C MET A 84 8.91 2.92 -17.87
N VAL A 85 7.78 3.63 -17.79
CA VAL A 85 7.78 5.06 -17.42
C VAL A 85 8.31 5.25 -16.01
N TRP A 86 7.77 4.50 -15.01
CA TRP A 86 8.27 4.71 -13.64
C TRP A 86 9.75 4.32 -13.51
N SER A 87 10.20 3.26 -14.24
CA SER A 87 11.61 2.85 -14.17
C SER A 87 12.55 3.87 -14.78
N VAL A 88 12.15 4.53 -15.87
CA VAL A 88 12.88 5.68 -16.43
C VAL A 88 12.89 6.83 -15.43
N VAL A 89 11.78 7.11 -14.77
CA VAL A 89 11.69 8.15 -13.73
C VAL A 89 12.53 7.79 -12.50
N THR A 90 12.55 6.51 -12.07
CA THR A 90 13.45 6.02 -11.02
C THR A 90 14.91 6.24 -11.41
N LEU A 91 15.29 5.87 -12.63
CA LEU A 91 16.64 6.12 -13.14
C LEU A 91 16.97 7.63 -13.16
N TRP A 92 16.05 8.44 -13.64
CA TRP A 92 16.21 9.91 -13.64
C TRP A 92 16.35 10.47 -12.23
N THR A 93 15.65 9.93 -11.22
CA THR A 93 15.81 10.35 -9.82
C THR A 93 17.26 10.29 -9.36
N GLY A 94 18.03 9.28 -9.80
CA GLY A 94 19.46 9.17 -9.51
C GLY A 94 20.33 10.25 -10.16
N PHE A 95 19.86 10.93 -11.21
CA PHE A 95 20.56 12.01 -11.91
C PHE A 95 20.10 13.42 -11.50
N THR A 96 19.10 13.54 -10.63
CA THR A 96 18.60 14.84 -10.21
C THR A 96 19.67 15.66 -9.50
N THR A 97 19.70 16.95 -9.79
CA THR A 97 20.66 17.92 -9.25
C THR A 97 20.01 19.00 -8.38
N SER A 98 18.67 19.01 -8.32
CA SER A 98 17.89 19.97 -7.54
C SER A 98 16.69 19.30 -6.88
N PHE A 99 16.20 19.95 -5.81
CA PHE A 99 14.96 19.54 -5.13
C PHE A 99 13.77 19.55 -6.08
N GLN A 100 13.67 20.53 -6.96
CA GLN A 100 12.58 20.69 -7.92
C GLN A 100 12.54 19.54 -8.93
N GLU A 101 13.71 19.11 -9.42
CA GLU A 101 13.81 17.95 -10.31
C GLU A 101 13.39 16.67 -9.59
N MET A 102 13.87 16.46 -8.35
CA MET A 102 13.49 15.30 -7.55
C MET A 102 11.99 15.30 -7.26
N LEU A 103 11.41 16.46 -6.95
CA LEU A 103 9.96 16.61 -6.74
C LEU A 103 9.16 16.26 -7.99
N ALA A 104 9.61 16.74 -9.18
CA ALA A 104 9.00 16.40 -10.45
C ALA A 104 9.11 14.89 -10.76
N ALA A 105 10.24 14.28 -10.49
CA ALA A 105 10.41 12.83 -10.62
C ALA A 105 9.45 12.07 -9.71
N ARG A 106 9.31 12.45 -8.44
CA ARG A 106 8.35 11.84 -7.49
C ARG A 106 6.90 12.00 -7.93
N PHE A 107 6.53 13.17 -8.47
CA PHE A 107 5.21 13.38 -9.06
C PHE A 107 4.94 12.44 -10.24
N LEU A 108 5.84 12.38 -11.21
CA LEU A 108 5.71 11.53 -12.40
C LEU A 108 5.72 10.04 -12.06
N MET A 109 6.46 9.64 -11.04
CA MET A 109 6.46 8.28 -10.51
C MET A 109 5.06 7.90 -10.01
N GLY A 110 4.39 8.76 -9.21
CA GLY A 110 3.03 8.53 -8.75
C GLY A 110 2.02 8.44 -9.88
N VAL A 111 2.14 9.31 -10.89
CA VAL A 111 1.31 9.27 -12.11
C VAL A 111 1.44 7.93 -12.84
N SER A 112 2.67 7.47 -13.06
CA SER A 112 2.92 6.24 -13.83
C SER A 112 2.53 4.98 -13.07
N GLU A 113 2.76 4.92 -11.76
CA GLU A 113 2.44 3.76 -10.93
C GLU A 113 0.94 3.56 -10.68
N ALA A 114 0.14 4.63 -10.75
CA ALA A 114 -1.30 4.56 -10.49
C ALA A 114 -2.06 3.57 -11.39
N CYS A 115 -1.53 3.30 -12.59
CA CYS A 115 -2.15 2.41 -13.57
C CYS A 115 -1.80 0.93 -13.37
N TYR A 116 -0.73 0.61 -12.62
CA TYR A 116 -0.20 -0.75 -12.57
C TYR A 116 -1.13 -1.74 -11.86
N ILE A 117 -1.46 -1.49 -10.59
CA ILE A 117 -2.18 -2.47 -9.76
C ILE A 117 -3.54 -2.86 -10.36
N PRO A 118 -4.40 -1.91 -10.81
CA PRO A 118 -5.65 -2.27 -11.46
C PRO A 118 -5.46 -3.16 -12.69
N ALA A 119 -4.50 -2.81 -13.55
CA ALA A 119 -4.22 -3.57 -14.77
C ALA A 119 -3.66 -4.97 -14.48
N ALA A 120 -2.76 -5.10 -13.49
CA ALA A 120 -2.18 -6.37 -13.09
C ALA A 120 -3.24 -7.32 -12.51
N LEU A 121 -4.08 -6.84 -11.60
CA LEU A 121 -5.16 -7.64 -11.01
C LEU A 121 -6.18 -8.06 -12.06
N ALA A 122 -6.52 -7.17 -12.99
CA ALA A 122 -7.39 -7.49 -14.11
C ALA A 122 -6.78 -8.59 -14.99
N LEU A 123 -5.50 -8.47 -15.38
CA LEU A 123 -4.82 -9.48 -16.19
C LEU A 123 -4.75 -10.84 -15.47
N ILE A 124 -4.40 -10.87 -14.19
CA ILE A 124 -4.37 -12.09 -13.39
C ILE A 124 -5.75 -12.77 -13.38
N THR A 125 -6.82 -12.00 -13.19
CA THR A 125 -8.18 -12.56 -13.13
C THR A 125 -8.71 -13.04 -14.48
N ASP A 126 -8.14 -12.55 -15.60
CA ASP A 126 -8.46 -13.10 -16.92
C ASP A 126 -7.88 -14.51 -17.14
N TYR A 127 -6.65 -14.70 -16.65
CA TYR A 127 -5.95 -15.98 -16.79
C TYR A 127 -6.31 -17.00 -15.71
N HIS A 128 -6.77 -16.54 -14.54
CA HIS A 128 -7.13 -17.38 -13.40
C HIS A 128 -8.61 -17.23 -13.04
N LYS A 129 -9.42 -18.21 -13.50
CA LYS A 129 -10.85 -18.29 -13.20
C LYS A 129 -11.15 -19.32 -12.10
N GLY A 130 -12.24 -19.14 -11.37
CA GLY A 130 -12.72 -20.10 -10.37
C GLY A 130 -11.75 -20.31 -9.20
N LYS A 131 -11.34 -21.56 -8.94
CA LYS A 131 -10.60 -21.95 -7.71
C LYS A 131 -9.19 -21.36 -7.59
N THR A 132 -8.55 -21.01 -8.69
CA THR A 132 -7.16 -20.50 -8.68
C THR A 132 -7.05 -18.99 -8.60
N ARG A 133 -8.16 -18.25 -8.80
CA ARG A 133 -8.18 -16.77 -8.83
C ARG A 133 -7.65 -16.16 -7.54
N SER A 134 -8.18 -16.59 -6.39
CA SER A 134 -7.78 -16.03 -5.10
C SER A 134 -6.32 -16.33 -4.77
N LEU A 135 -5.83 -17.54 -5.10
CA LEU A 135 -4.44 -17.91 -4.89
C LEU A 135 -3.50 -17.07 -5.77
N ALA A 136 -3.82 -16.91 -7.05
CA ALA A 136 -3.01 -16.12 -7.99
C ALA A 136 -2.93 -14.64 -7.54
N THR A 137 -4.07 -14.05 -7.16
CA THR A 137 -4.12 -12.69 -6.62
C THR A 137 -3.34 -12.58 -5.31
N GLY A 138 -3.48 -13.53 -4.40
CA GLY A 138 -2.74 -13.55 -3.13
C GLY A 138 -1.24 -13.65 -3.32
N LEU A 139 -0.78 -14.50 -4.25
CA LEU A 139 0.64 -14.59 -4.61
C LEU A 139 1.15 -13.26 -5.18
N HIS A 140 0.42 -12.62 -6.09
CA HIS A 140 0.81 -11.30 -6.59
C HIS A 140 0.92 -10.27 -5.46
N MET A 141 -0.06 -10.23 -4.56
CA MET A 141 -0.05 -9.30 -3.41
C MET A 141 1.12 -9.57 -2.45
N SER A 142 1.60 -10.81 -2.32
CA SER A 142 2.79 -11.09 -1.51
C SER A 142 4.06 -10.41 -2.03
N GLY A 143 4.13 -10.09 -3.33
CA GLY A 143 5.20 -9.29 -3.92
C GLY A 143 5.26 -7.88 -3.36
N LEU A 144 4.10 -7.27 -3.09
CA LEU A 144 4.04 -5.95 -2.46
C LEU A 144 4.67 -5.98 -1.05
N TYR A 145 4.31 -6.98 -0.25
CA TYR A 145 4.88 -7.13 1.10
C TYR A 145 6.39 -7.36 1.06
N ALA A 146 6.88 -8.14 0.10
CA ALA A 146 8.31 -8.36 -0.09
C ALA A 146 9.03 -7.06 -0.49
N GLY A 147 8.44 -6.26 -1.40
CA GLY A 147 8.96 -4.95 -1.79
C GLY A 147 9.01 -3.96 -0.62
N LEU A 148 7.93 -3.91 0.17
CA LEU A 148 7.88 -3.11 1.40
C LEU A 148 8.96 -3.53 2.40
N ALA A 149 9.14 -4.84 2.62
CA ALA A 149 10.12 -5.37 3.56
C ALA A 149 11.55 -5.02 3.17
N LEU A 150 11.87 -5.13 1.87
CA LEU A 150 13.22 -4.92 1.35
C LEU A 150 13.49 -3.48 0.89
N GLY A 151 12.49 -2.60 0.88
CA GLY A 151 12.70 -1.17 0.56
C GLY A 151 13.69 -0.49 1.52
N GLY A 152 13.75 -0.96 2.77
CA GLY A 152 14.74 -0.49 3.75
C GLY A 152 16.20 -0.76 3.39
N LEU A 153 16.50 -1.67 2.43
CA LEU A 153 17.85 -1.87 1.89
C LEU A 153 18.45 -0.60 1.28
N GLY A 154 17.60 0.39 0.96
CA GLY A 154 18.06 1.69 0.52
C GLY A 154 19.10 2.31 1.44
N GLY A 155 18.97 2.13 2.76
CA GLY A 155 19.94 2.61 3.73
C GLY A 155 21.34 2.01 3.51
N TYR A 156 21.44 0.68 3.36
CA TYR A 156 22.71 0.02 3.07
C TYR A 156 23.30 0.45 1.72
N ILE A 157 22.47 0.57 0.69
CA ILE A 157 22.91 1.03 -0.63
C ILE A 157 23.48 2.45 -0.52
N ALA A 158 22.79 3.33 0.22
CA ALA A 158 23.22 4.71 0.40
C ALA A 158 24.56 4.82 1.17
N GLU A 159 24.77 3.95 2.19
CA GLU A 159 26.03 3.91 2.95
C GLU A 159 27.21 3.39 2.12
N LEU A 160 27.00 2.32 1.34
CA LEU A 160 28.08 1.63 0.66
C LEU A 160 28.44 2.27 -0.70
N TRP A 161 27.44 2.78 -1.44
CA TRP A 161 27.62 3.23 -2.83
C TRP A 161 27.00 4.59 -3.12
N GLY A 162 26.47 5.26 -2.10
CA GLY A 162 25.75 6.52 -2.23
C GLY A 162 24.29 6.32 -2.68
N TRP A 163 23.41 7.24 -2.26
CA TRP A 163 21.97 7.14 -2.47
C TRP A 163 21.55 7.07 -3.95
N ARG A 164 22.29 7.76 -4.85
CA ARG A 164 22.02 7.75 -6.29
C ARG A 164 22.11 6.37 -6.92
N SER A 165 23.05 5.55 -6.43
CA SER A 165 23.28 4.20 -6.95
C SER A 165 22.06 3.31 -6.85
N GLY A 166 21.26 3.45 -5.78
CA GLY A 166 19.99 2.70 -5.63
C GLY A 166 19.02 3.00 -6.75
N PHE A 167 18.83 4.29 -7.08
CA PHE A 167 17.93 4.70 -8.15
C PHE A 167 18.45 4.31 -9.53
N HIS A 168 19.77 4.37 -9.76
CA HIS A 168 20.37 3.90 -11.01
C HIS A 168 20.17 2.40 -11.21
N VAL A 169 20.47 1.58 -10.20
CA VAL A 169 20.35 0.12 -10.26
C VAL A 169 18.90 -0.29 -10.48
N PHE A 170 17.97 0.17 -9.62
CA PHE A 170 16.57 -0.24 -9.74
C PHE A 170 15.88 0.34 -10.97
N GLY A 171 16.26 1.55 -11.40
CA GLY A 171 15.78 2.12 -12.65
C GLY A 171 16.20 1.28 -13.87
N ILE A 172 17.47 0.89 -13.96
CA ILE A 172 17.97 0.02 -15.05
C ILE A 172 17.31 -1.35 -15.00
N VAL A 173 17.24 -1.98 -13.82
CA VAL A 173 16.58 -3.27 -13.64
C VAL A 173 15.13 -3.21 -14.10
N GLY A 174 14.39 -2.16 -13.71
CA GLY A 174 13.00 -1.99 -14.12
C GLY A 174 12.82 -1.76 -15.61
N ILE A 175 13.71 -0.97 -16.26
CA ILE A 175 13.69 -0.77 -17.72
C ILE A 175 13.93 -2.10 -18.45
N VAL A 176 14.98 -2.82 -18.07
CA VAL A 176 15.27 -4.15 -18.66
C VAL A 176 14.09 -5.10 -18.44
N TYR A 177 13.54 -5.09 -17.23
CA TYR A 177 12.41 -5.96 -16.92
C TYR A 177 11.14 -5.59 -17.71
N SER A 178 10.88 -4.30 -17.95
CA SER A 178 9.76 -3.86 -18.79
C SER A 178 9.89 -4.35 -20.24
N LEU A 179 11.11 -4.41 -20.78
CA LEU A 179 11.37 -4.99 -22.10
C LEU A 179 11.10 -6.49 -22.11
N ILE A 180 11.48 -7.23 -21.05
CA ILE A 180 11.13 -8.65 -20.91
C ILE A 180 9.60 -8.83 -20.88
N LEU A 181 8.89 -8.00 -20.10
CA LEU A 181 7.43 -8.01 -20.05
C LEU A 181 6.80 -7.77 -21.43
N LEU A 182 7.37 -6.86 -22.22
CA LEU A 182 6.88 -6.56 -23.56
C LEU A 182 6.86 -7.80 -24.47
N TYR A 183 7.84 -8.67 -24.34
CA TYR A 183 7.93 -9.90 -25.14
C TYR A 183 7.12 -11.06 -24.55
N VAL A 184 7.12 -11.21 -23.23
CA VAL A 184 6.54 -12.39 -22.57
C VAL A 184 5.06 -12.23 -22.26
N LEU A 185 4.62 -11.05 -21.80
CA LEU A 185 3.20 -10.84 -21.50
C LEU A 185 2.35 -10.86 -22.78
N LYS A 186 1.19 -11.51 -22.68
CA LYS A 186 0.16 -11.53 -23.73
C LYS A 186 -1.16 -11.09 -23.11
N ASP A 187 -1.95 -10.33 -23.86
CA ASP A 187 -3.34 -10.10 -23.48
C ASP A 187 -4.10 -11.42 -23.58
N HIS A 188 -4.98 -11.67 -22.63
CA HIS A 188 -5.93 -12.74 -22.76
C HIS A 188 -6.95 -12.33 -23.80
N LYS A 189 -7.03 -13.06 -24.92
CA LYS A 189 -8.14 -12.94 -25.86
C LYS A 189 -9.37 -13.47 -25.11
N SER A 190 -10.10 -12.59 -24.45
CA SER A 190 -11.46 -12.92 -24.04
C SER A 190 -12.22 -13.18 -25.33
N GLU A 191 -12.70 -14.41 -25.54
CA GLU A 191 -13.80 -14.61 -26.48
C GLU A 191 -14.86 -13.58 -26.08
N PRO A 192 -15.49 -12.86 -27.04
CA PRO A 192 -16.59 -12.00 -26.71
C PRO A 192 -17.53 -12.83 -25.84
N ALA A 193 -17.74 -12.44 -24.60
CA ALA A 193 -18.79 -13.04 -23.81
C ALA A 193 -20.03 -12.89 -24.68
N GLU A 194 -20.68 -14.00 -25.02
CA GLU A 194 -22.05 -13.95 -25.53
C GLU A 194 -22.79 -13.09 -24.53
N VAL A 195 -23.10 -11.89 -24.94
CA VAL A 195 -23.89 -10.94 -24.14
C VAL A 195 -25.28 -11.54 -24.11
N THR A 196 -25.52 -12.40 -23.17
CA THR A 196 -26.88 -12.77 -22.81
C THR A 196 -27.51 -11.46 -22.29
N GLU A 197 -28.60 -11.06 -22.95
CA GLU A 197 -29.29 -9.79 -22.69
C GLU A 197 -29.71 -9.59 -21.22
N GLU A 198 -29.51 -10.56 -20.34
CA GLU A 198 -29.84 -10.53 -18.91
C GLU A 198 -28.78 -9.89 -18.01
N GLU A 199 -27.56 -9.58 -18.47
CA GLU A 199 -26.54 -8.88 -17.68
C GLU A 199 -26.29 -7.44 -18.16
N GLN A 200 -27.32 -6.71 -18.50
CA GLN A 200 -27.26 -5.25 -18.46
C GLN A 200 -27.28 -4.81 -17.00
N THR A 201 -26.14 -4.98 -16.31
CA THR A 201 -25.94 -4.23 -15.06
C THR A 201 -26.16 -2.76 -15.37
N PRO A 202 -27.13 -2.10 -14.71
CA PRO A 202 -27.42 -0.69 -14.99
C PRO A 202 -26.12 0.10 -14.87
N LYS A 203 -25.81 0.94 -15.87
CA LYS A 203 -24.62 1.80 -15.86
C LYS A 203 -24.55 2.51 -14.50
N ILE A 204 -23.61 2.11 -13.68
CA ILE A 204 -23.43 2.62 -12.34
C ILE A 204 -23.02 4.10 -12.50
N SER A 205 -23.94 5.01 -12.22
CA SER A 205 -23.62 6.44 -12.17
C SER A 205 -22.74 6.70 -10.96
N LEU A 206 -21.58 7.36 -11.16
CA LEU A 206 -20.69 7.76 -10.06
C LEU A 206 -21.45 8.58 -9.02
N THR A 207 -22.32 9.51 -9.48
CA THR A 207 -23.18 10.31 -8.59
C THR A 207 -24.17 9.46 -7.80
N GLY A 208 -24.73 8.41 -8.40
CA GLY A 208 -25.58 7.44 -7.71
C GLY A 208 -24.82 6.63 -6.65
N ALA A 209 -23.61 6.17 -6.99
CA ALA A 209 -22.74 5.48 -6.06
C ALA A 209 -22.38 6.34 -4.84
N LEU A 210 -22.00 7.60 -5.07
CA LEU A 210 -21.70 8.57 -4.02
C LEU A 210 -22.90 8.80 -3.12
N LYS A 211 -24.07 9.06 -3.69
CA LYS A 211 -25.30 9.29 -2.91
C LYS A 211 -25.61 8.10 -2.00
N VAL A 212 -25.47 6.86 -2.48
CA VAL A 212 -25.74 5.66 -1.70
C VAL A 212 -24.67 5.43 -0.63
N LEU A 213 -23.39 5.55 -0.96
CA LEU A 213 -22.31 5.34 0.00
C LEU A 213 -22.31 6.39 1.11
N PHE A 214 -22.49 7.66 0.75
CA PHE A 214 -22.50 8.77 1.71
C PHE A 214 -23.85 8.95 2.44
N SER A 215 -24.87 8.16 2.16
CA SER A 215 -26.09 8.09 2.98
C SER A 215 -25.94 7.12 4.18
N GLU A 216 -24.93 6.24 4.16
CA GLU A 216 -24.71 5.23 5.19
C GLU A 216 -23.78 5.74 6.30
N ALA A 217 -24.28 5.94 7.51
CA ALA A 217 -23.46 6.39 8.65
C ALA A 217 -22.26 5.47 8.92
N SER A 218 -22.42 4.15 8.72
CA SER A 218 -21.32 3.19 8.86
C SER A 218 -20.20 3.40 7.86
N PHE A 219 -20.49 3.94 6.69
CA PHE A 219 -19.46 4.27 5.70
C PHE A 219 -18.60 5.46 6.13
N PHE A 220 -19.18 6.48 6.78
CA PHE A 220 -18.41 7.59 7.36
C PHE A 220 -17.48 7.12 8.49
N ILE A 221 -17.93 6.16 9.31
CA ILE A 221 -17.07 5.57 10.35
C ILE A 221 -15.87 4.86 9.70
N LEU A 222 -16.10 4.11 8.63
CA LEU A 222 -15.02 3.48 7.87
C LEU A 222 -14.09 4.52 7.23
N LEU A 223 -14.62 5.61 6.67
CA LEU A 223 -13.82 6.71 6.12
C LEU A 223 -12.91 7.32 7.19
N PHE A 224 -13.46 7.63 8.36
CA PHE A 224 -12.67 8.15 9.48
C PHE A 224 -11.57 7.17 9.92
N TYR A 225 -11.95 5.90 10.11
CA TYR A 225 -10.99 4.85 10.45
C TYR A 225 -9.87 4.72 9.41
N PHE A 226 -10.20 4.73 8.12
CA PHE A 226 -9.22 4.67 7.04
C PHE A 226 -8.32 5.90 6.94
N ALA A 227 -8.86 7.08 7.21
CA ALA A 227 -8.08 8.30 7.27
C ALA A 227 -6.98 8.21 8.33
N ILE A 228 -7.36 7.79 9.56
CA ILE A 228 -6.39 7.61 10.65
C ILE A 228 -5.41 6.47 10.35
N LEU A 229 -5.88 5.36 9.78
CA LEU A 229 -5.02 4.26 9.36
C LEU A 229 -4.01 4.72 8.30
N GLY A 230 -4.43 5.57 7.36
CA GLY A 230 -3.55 6.19 6.37
C GLY A 230 -2.46 7.06 7.01
N ILE A 231 -2.84 7.87 8.00
CA ILE A 231 -1.88 8.66 8.78
C ILE A 231 -0.81 7.74 9.37
N VAL A 232 -1.22 6.75 10.15
CA VAL A 232 -0.29 5.86 10.86
C VAL A 232 0.60 5.10 9.89
N ASN A 233 0.02 4.50 8.84
CA ASN A 233 0.79 3.71 7.88
C ASN A 233 1.84 4.55 7.14
N TRP A 234 1.47 5.73 6.66
CA TRP A 234 2.40 6.55 5.89
C TRP A 234 3.43 7.29 6.76
N LEU A 235 3.09 7.65 8.01
CA LEU A 235 4.08 8.11 8.98
C LEU A 235 5.11 7.01 9.28
N VAL A 236 4.65 5.77 9.51
CA VAL A 236 5.52 4.62 9.73
C VAL A 236 6.44 4.41 8.53
N TYR A 237 5.92 4.36 7.32
CA TYR A 237 6.76 4.18 6.13
C TYR A 237 7.68 5.35 5.85
N GLY A 238 7.23 6.57 6.08
CA GLY A 238 7.98 7.78 5.75
C GLY A 238 9.07 8.11 6.75
N TRP A 239 8.80 7.94 8.04
CA TRP A 239 9.66 8.47 9.09
C TRP A 239 10.25 7.43 10.05
N LEU A 240 9.77 6.18 10.05
CA LEU A 240 10.28 5.16 10.97
C LEU A 240 11.77 4.84 10.79
N PRO A 241 12.33 4.77 9.55
CA PRO A 241 13.78 4.62 9.41
C PRO A 241 14.56 5.73 10.11
N THR A 242 14.15 6.99 9.92
CA THR A 242 14.75 8.16 10.57
C THR A 242 14.62 8.09 12.10
N PHE A 243 13.41 7.77 12.57
CA PHE A 243 13.17 7.62 14.02
C PHE A 243 14.07 6.55 14.64
N LEU A 244 14.12 5.36 14.06
CA LEU A 244 14.95 4.27 14.60
C LEU A 244 16.44 4.62 14.59
N LYS A 245 16.91 5.28 13.51
CA LYS A 245 18.28 5.74 13.41
C LYS A 245 18.61 6.72 14.52
N ASP A 246 17.81 7.77 14.67
CA ASP A 246 18.09 8.87 15.60
C ASP A 246 17.89 8.42 17.07
N HIS A 247 16.83 7.64 17.35
CA HIS A 247 16.45 7.24 18.71
C HIS A 247 17.33 6.12 19.28
N PHE A 248 17.72 5.13 18.45
CA PHE A 248 18.55 3.99 18.86
C PHE A 248 19.99 4.09 18.39
N ASN A 249 20.41 5.21 17.79
CA ASN A 249 21.74 5.45 17.25
C ASN A 249 22.22 4.35 16.29
N LEU A 250 21.33 3.91 15.38
CA LEU A 250 21.61 2.91 14.37
C LEU A 250 22.25 3.53 13.14
N ASN A 251 22.94 2.72 12.34
CA ASN A 251 23.30 3.13 10.98
C ASN A 251 22.08 3.16 10.04
N LEU A 252 22.21 3.78 8.86
CA LEU A 252 21.11 3.92 7.89
C LEU A 252 20.55 2.57 7.42
N GLY A 253 21.45 1.62 7.17
CA GLY A 253 21.08 0.29 6.69
C GLY A 253 20.30 -0.49 7.74
N GLU A 254 20.79 -0.53 8.98
CA GLU A 254 20.12 -1.20 10.11
C GLU A 254 18.76 -0.57 10.40
N ALA A 255 18.68 0.77 10.43
CA ALA A 255 17.46 1.51 10.67
C ALA A 255 16.43 1.25 9.54
N GLY A 256 16.87 1.31 8.29
CA GLY A 256 16.03 1.08 7.13
C GLY A 256 15.39 -0.30 7.12
N ILE A 257 16.20 -1.36 7.19
CA ILE A 257 15.69 -2.73 7.15
C ILE A 257 14.87 -3.08 8.39
N SER A 258 15.22 -2.54 9.56
CA SER A 258 14.47 -2.76 10.80
C SER A 258 13.09 -2.11 10.72
N ALA A 259 13.00 -0.88 10.23
CA ALA A 259 11.75 -0.15 10.09
C ALA A 259 10.76 -0.85 9.15
N THR A 260 11.25 -1.48 8.11
CA THR A 260 10.41 -2.14 7.10
C THR A 260 10.24 -3.63 7.37
N GLY A 261 11.33 -4.36 7.66
CA GLY A 261 11.34 -5.81 7.74
C GLY A 261 10.47 -6.37 8.87
N TYR A 262 10.66 -5.91 10.09
CA TYR A 262 9.93 -6.49 11.25
C TYR A 262 8.42 -6.26 11.17
N ILE A 263 7.97 -5.08 10.73
CA ILE A 263 6.55 -4.81 10.54
C ILE A 263 5.96 -5.71 9.45
N GLN A 264 6.68 -5.94 8.35
CA GLN A 264 6.16 -6.78 7.26
C GLN A 264 6.13 -8.25 7.62
N ILE A 265 7.10 -8.75 8.40
CA ILE A 265 7.07 -10.12 8.95
C ILE A 265 5.82 -10.29 9.82
N GLY A 266 5.58 -9.36 10.75
CA GLY A 266 4.37 -9.36 11.57
C GLY A 266 3.09 -9.30 10.73
N SER A 267 3.04 -8.41 9.72
CA SER A 267 1.88 -8.24 8.84
C SER A 267 1.59 -9.51 8.03
N PHE A 268 2.59 -10.17 7.49
CA PHE A 268 2.43 -11.41 6.75
C PHE A 268 1.80 -12.52 7.61
N ILE A 269 2.31 -12.71 8.83
CA ILE A 269 1.74 -13.65 9.80
C ILE A 269 0.30 -13.23 10.15
N GLY A 270 0.10 -11.93 10.36
CA GLY A 270 -1.18 -11.34 10.72
C GLY A 270 -2.27 -11.52 9.66
N VAL A 271 -1.94 -11.35 8.38
CA VAL A 271 -2.90 -11.56 7.27
C VAL A 271 -3.41 -12.99 7.26
N ILE A 272 -2.52 -13.97 7.42
CA ILE A 272 -2.88 -15.39 7.42
C ILE A 272 -3.72 -15.72 8.66
N ALA A 273 -3.20 -15.39 9.84
CA ALA A 273 -3.87 -15.68 11.12
C ALA A 273 -5.22 -14.94 11.23
N GLY A 274 -5.22 -13.65 10.89
CA GLY A 274 -6.41 -12.79 10.94
C GLY A 274 -7.51 -13.25 9.99
N GLY A 275 -7.15 -13.70 8.80
CA GLY A 275 -8.10 -14.28 7.85
C GLY A 275 -8.75 -15.56 8.38
N ILE A 276 -7.93 -16.52 8.85
CA ILE A 276 -8.41 -17.80 9.38
C ILE A 276 -9.29 -17.60 10.63
N LEU A 277 -8.85 -16.77 11.56
CA LEU A 277 -9.58 -16.51 12.80
C LEU A 277 -10.90 -15.80 12.54
N ALA A 278 -10.88 -14.80 11.66
CA ALA A 278 -12.09 -14.07 11.27
C ALA A 278 -13.11 -14.97 10.58
N ASP A 279 -12.68 -15.85 9.67
CA ASP A 279 -13.57 -16.80 8.99
C ASP A 279 -14.22 -17.76 9.97
N ARG A 280 -13.44 -18.30 10.91
CA ARG A 280 -13.97 -19.17 11.97
C ARG A 280 -14.98 -18.45 12.87
N TRP A 281 -14.67 -17.20 13.24
CA TRP A 281 -15.53 -16.42 14.13
C TRP A 281 -16.82 -15.98 13.43
N THR A 282 -16.73 -15.57 12.17
CA THR A 282 -17.88 -15.10 11.39
C THR A 282 -18.94 -16.20 11.17
N ARG A 283 -18.55 -17.48 11.18
CA ARG A 283 -19.49 -18.60 11.15
C ARG A 283 -20.44 -18.65 12.38
N LYS A 284 -19.98 -18.09 13.51
CA LYS A 284 -20.76 -18.05 14.75
C LYS A 284 -21.37 -16.67 15.03
N ASN A 285 -20.74 -15.62 14.53
CA ASN A 285 -21.16 -14.23 14.77
C ASN A 285 -20.84 -13.38 13.56
N ASN A 286 -21.87 -12.80 12.92
CA ASN A 286 -21.71 -11.96 11.73
C ASN A 286 -20.75 -10.76 11.93
N ARG A 287 -20.53 -10.32 13.17
CA ARG A 287 -19.55 -9.28 13.53
C ARG A 287 -18.13 -9.80 13.73
N GLY A 288 -17.87 -11.09 13.54
CA GLY A 288 -16.56 -11.70 13.81
C GLY A 288 -15.39 -10.98 13.12
N ARG A 289 -15.55 -10.58 11.85
CA ARG A 289 -14.54 -9.82 11.11
C ARG A 289 -14.30 -8.43 11.70
N LEU A 290 -15.37 -7.74 12.08
CA LEU A 290 -15.28 -6.41 12.68
C LEU A 290 -14.57 -6.49 14.04
N TYR A 291 -14.87 -7.50 14.85
CA TYR A 291 -14.18 -7.72 16.13
C TYR A 291 -12.70 -8.06 15.92
N MET A 292 -12.32 -8.76 14.84
CA MET A 292 -10.91 -9.01 14.54
C MET A 292 -10.12 -7.72 14.26
N LEU A 293 -10.72 -6.74 13.56
CA LEU A 293 -10.12 -5.43 13.40
C LEU A 293 -9.95 -4.71 14.73
N ILE A 294 -11.03 -4.68 15.50
CA ILE A 294 -11.04 -3.98 16.81
C ILE A 294 -10.00 -4.58 17.74
N ILE A 295 -9.95 -5.90 17.88
CA ILE A 295 -8.95 -6.58 18.71
C ILE A 295 -7.55 -6.32 18.17
N GLY A 296 -7.35 -6.44 16.85
CA GLY A 296 -6.07 -6.24 16.22
C GLY A 296 -5.43 -4.92 16.64
N PHE A 297 -6.09 -3.80 16.39
CA PHE A 297 -5.49 -2.50 16.73
C PHE A 297 -5.71 -2.05 18.18
N THR A 298 -6.66 -2.61 18.93
CA THR A 298 -6.71 -2.43 20.38
C THR A 298 -5.45 -3.01 21.02
N LEU A 299 -4.93 -4.12 20.49
CA LEU A 299 -3.64 -4.67 20.89
C LEU A 299 -2.47 -3.95 20.20
N GLY A 300 -2.56 -3.65 18.91
CA GLY A 300 -1.47 -3.07 18.13
C GLY A 300 -1.11 -1.63 18.50
N ALA A 301 -2.10 -0.79 18.84
CA ALA A 301 -1.85 0.62 19.17
C ALA A 301 -0.96 0.80 20.42
N PRO A 302 -1.16 0.09 21.53
CA PRO A 302 -0.23 0.12 22.66
C PRO A 302 1.20 -0.28 22.29
N PHE A 303 1.38 -1.19 21.34
CA PHE A 303 2.72 -1.59 20.90
C PHE A 303 3.35 -0.53 19.97
N LEU A 304 2.58 0.18 19.15
CA LEU A 304 3.10 1.36 18.43
C LEU A 304 3.54 2.44 19.42
N PHE A 305 2.76 2.69 20.47
CA PHE A 305 3.12 3.60 21.56
C PHE A 305 4.38 3.14 22.29
N LEU A 306 4.46 1.87 22.63
CA LEU A 306 5.63 1.27 23.31
C LEU A 306 6.90 1.37 22.46
N MET A 307 6.81 1.12 21.15
CA MET A 307 7.92 1.28 20.20
C MET A 307 8.50 2.69 20.27
N ALA A 308 7.62 3.70 20.33
CA ALA A 308 8.02 5.11 20.37
C ALA A 308 8.48 5.59 21.75
N SER A 309 8.25 4.80 22.81
CA SER A 309 8.55 5.19 24.20
C SER A 309 9.74 4.46 24.82
N THR A 310 10.13 3.31 24.23
CA THR A 310 11.21 2.49 24.78
C THR A 310 12.58 2.92 24.29
N ASN A 311 13.57 2.89 25.18
CA ASN A 311 14.98 3.08 24.80
C ASN A 311 15.70 1.74 24.54
N VAL A 312 15.00 0.61 24.60
CA VAL A 312 15.55 -0.72 24.37
C VAL A 312 15.16 -1.20 22.97
N PHE A 313 16.14 -1.31 22.07
CA PHE A 313 15.88 -1.66 20.67
C PHE A 313 15.17 -3.01 20.50
N THR A 314 15.54 -4.03 21.30
CA THR A 314 14.86 -5.34 21.27
C THR A 314 13.36 -5.24 21.60
N ILE A 315 12.98 -4.38 22.55
CA ILE A 315 11.57 -4.12 22.89
C ILE A 315 10.87 -3.43 21.71
N ALA A 316 11.55 -2.49 21.06
CA ALA A 316 11.01 -1.83 19.85
C ALA A 316 10.79 -2.84 18.70
N ILE A 317 11.69 -3.80 18.50
CA ILE A 317 11.52 -4.89 17.51
C ILE A 317 10.26 -5.71 17.83
N ILE A 318 10.10 -6.16 19.07
CA ILE A 318 8.91 -6.91 19.47
C ILE A 318 7.64 -6.09 19.25
N ALA A 319 7.70 -4.81 19.59
CA ALA A 319 6.58 -3.89 19.40
C ALA A 319 6.22 -3.73 17.90
N MET A 320 7.22 -3.59 17.02
CA MET A 320 7.03 -3.54 15.58
C MET A 320 6.43 -4.84 15.01
N LEU A 321 6.85 -6.00 15.50
CA LEU A 321 6.28 -7.30 15.09
C LEU A 321 4.81 -7.42 15.49
N VAL A 322 4.45 -7.02 16.72
CA VAL A 322 3.06 -7.08 17.20
C VAL A 322 2.19 -6.05 16.49
N PHE A 323 2.69 -4.83 16.28
CA PHE A 323 1.99 -3.83 15.48
C PHE A 323 1.76 -4.33 14.04
N GLY A 324 2.77 -4.94 13.43
CA GLY A 324 2.66 -5.57 12.12
C GLY A 324 1.59 -6.67 12.09
N LEU A 325 1.56 -7.55 13.10
CA LEU A 325 0.54 -8.60 13.22
C LEU A 325 -0.88 -8.00 13.26
N ALA A 326 -1.10 -6.95 14.07
CA ALA A 326 -2.36 -6.23 14.16
C ALA A 326 -2.78 -5.62 12.82
N ARG A 327 -1.80 -5.04 12.09
CA ARG A 327 -2.00 -4.52 10.75
C ARG A 327 -2.42 -5.63 9.78
N GLY A 328 -1.79 -6.79 9.82
CA GLY A 328 -2.19 -7.94 9.00
C GLY A 328 -3.63 -8.39 9.27
N PHE A 329 -4.09 -8.34 10.52
CA PHE A 329 -5.51 -8.61 10.85
C PHE A 329 -6.44 -7.64 10.14
N ASN A 330 -6.06 -6.36 10.07
CA ASN A 330 -6.82 -5.35 9.33
C ASN A 330 -6.85 -5.67 7.83
N ASP A 331 -5.69 -5.87 7.21
CA ASP A 331 -5.56 -6.04 5.77
C ASP A 331 -6.39 -7.24 5.25
N ALA A 332 -6.45 -8.33 6.03
CA ALA A 332 -7.25 -9.51 5.69
C ALA A 332 -8.77 -9.27 5.74
N ASN A 333 -9.25 -8.36 6.61
CA ASN A 333 -10.68 -8.25 6.91
C ASN A 333 -11.37 -7.02 6.33
N LEU A 334 -10.62 -6.08 5.81
CA LEU A 334 -11.08 -4.80 5.35
C LEU A 334 -12.12 -4.87 4.24
N MET A 335 -11.78 -5.54 3.13
CA MET A 335 -12.71 -5.71 1.99
C MET A 335 -13.96 -6.50 2.36
N PRO A 336 -13.87 -7.61 3.12
CA PRO A 336 -15.05 -8.28 3.64
C PRO A 336 -15.98 -7.40 4.50
N ILE A 337 -15.43 -6.51 5.33
CA ILE A 337 -16.23 -5.60 6.15
C ILE A 337 -16.90 -4.54 5.27
N LEU A 338 -16.20 -3.97 4.32
CA LEU A 338 -16.81 -3.04 3.37
C LEU A 338 -18.03 -3.66 2.65
N ARG A 339 -17.94 -4.96 2.30
CA ARG A 339 -19.08 -5.71 1.73
C ARG A 339 -20.27 -5.87 2.67
N GLN A 340 -20.03 -5.84 3.99
CA GLN A 340 -21.09 -5.91 4.99
C GLN A 340 -21.72 -4.56 5.30
N VAL A 341 -21.07 -3.45 4.92
CA VAL A 341 -21.52 -2.08 5.17
C VAL A 341 -22.09 -1.45 3.89
N ALA A 342 -21.37 -1.55 2.78
CA ALA A 342 -21.75 -0.93 1.51
C ALA A 342 -22.74 -1.80 0.72
N ASP A 343 -23.43 -1.18 -0.26
CA ASP A 343 -24.20 -1.91 -1.26
C ASP A 343 -23.23 -2.69 -2.19
N GLY A 344 -23.55 -3.95 -2.45
CA GLY A 344 -22.71 -4.85 -3.25
C GLY A 344 -22.32 -4.30 -4.62
N ARG A 345 -23.18 -3.45 -5.21
CA ARG A 345 -22.96 -2.79 -6.50
C ARG A 345 -21.85 -1.75 -6.47
N TYR A 346 -21.57 -1.15 -5.30
CA TYR A 346 -20.66 -0.01 -5.13
C TYR A 346 -19.40 -0.31 -4.31
N ILE A 347 -19.09 -1.57 -4.05
CA ILE A 347 -17.96 -1.98 -3.21
C ILE A 347 -16.63 -1.47 -3.76
N ALA A 348 -16.40 -1.61 -5.07
CA ALA A 348 -15.17 -1.15 -5.70
C ALA A 348 -15.02 0.37 -5.60
N THR A 349 -16.12 1.12 -5.83
CA THR A 349 -16.15 2.58 -5.67
C THR A 349 -15.91 2.96 -4.21
N GLY A 350 -16.58 2.28 -3.26
CA GLY A 350 -16.39 2.52 -1.83
C GLY A 350 -14.95 2.29 -1.39
N TYR A 351 -14.32 1.19 -1.81
CA TYR A 351 -12.91 0.94 -1.53
C TYR A 351 -11.99 2.00 -2.14
N GLY A 352 -12.28 2.42 -3.39
CA GLY A 352 -11.54 3.49 -4.05
C GLY A 352 -11.54 4.78 -3.23
N PHE A 353 -12.69 5.18 -2.68
CA PHE A 353 -12.79 6.36 -1.81
C PHE A 353 -12.04 6.19 -0.49
N LEU A 354 -12.16 5.03 0.16
CA LEU A 354 -11.42 4.73 1.38
C LEU A 354 -9.90 4.83 1.14
N ASN A 355 -9.41 4.20 0.08
CA ASN A 355 -8.00 4.21 -0.28
C ASN A 355 -7.51 5.59 -0.71
N PHE A 356 -8.30 6.32 -1.51
CA PHE A 356 -8.02 7.70 -1.90
C PHE A 356 -7.82 8.60 -0.66
N LEU A 357 -8.79 8.60 0.25
CA LEU A 357 -8.74 9.42 1.46
C LEU A 357 -7.54 9.05 2.34
N SER A 358 -7.32 7.75 2.56
CA SER A 358 -6.18 7.22 3.31
C SER A 358 -4.84 7.67 2.73
N THR A 359 -4.72 7.64 1.40
CA THR A 359 -3.48 8.02 0.70
C THR A 359 -3.24 9.53 0.73
N ILE A 360 -4.28 10.34 0.51
CA ILE A 360 -4.16 11.80 0.50
C ILE A 360 -3.82 12.33 1.90
N ILE A 361 -4.57 11.88 2.92
CA ILE A 361 -4.33 12.31 4.31
C ILE A 361 -3.00 11.75 4.82
N GLY A 362 -2.69 10.50 4.48
CA GLY A 362 -1.40 9.90 4.81
C GLY A 362 -0.23 10.67 4.21
N GLY A 363 -0.32 11.07 2.93
CA GLY A 363 0.66 11.93 2.30
C GLY A 363 0.79 13.28 3.00
N LEU A 364 -0.32 13.94 3.35
CA LEU A 364 -0.28 15.18 4.12
C LEU A 364 0.48 15.01 5.44
N MET A 365 0.23 13.89 6.13
CA MET A 365 0.88 13.65 7.43
C MET A 365 2.36 13.29 7.32
N VAL A 366 2.83 12.77 6.20
CA VAL A 366 4.28 12.63 5.96
C VAL A 366 4.95 14.00 5.86
N TYR A 367 4.34 14.95 5.14
CA TYR A 367 4.82 16.33 5.09
C TYR A 367 4.77 17.01 6.46
N VAL A 368 3.64 16.89 7.17
CA VAL A 368 3.46 17.43 8.51
C VAL A 368 4.46 16.84 9.50
N GLY A 369 4.75 15.53 9.42
CA GLY A 369 5.77 14.88 10.23
C GLY A 369 7.15 15.52 10.05
N GLY A 370 7.52 15.87 8.81
CA GLY A 370 8.74 16.62 8.52
C GLY A 370 8.72 18.04 9.09
N ALA A 371 7.61 18.76 8.92
CA ALA A 371 7.46 20.10 9.47
C ALA A 371 7.51 20.13 11.01
N LEU A 372 6.96 19.12 11.67
CA LEU A 372 7.06 18.97 13.12
C LEU A 372 8.50 18.69 13.54
N LYS A 373 9.25 17.89 12.78
CA LYS A 373 10.67 17.63 13.03
C LYS A 373 11.51 18.89 12.82
N ASP A 374 11.24 19.71 11.79
CA ASP A 374 11.86 21.03 11.60
C ASP A 374 11.57 21.97 12.79
N ALA A 375 10.37 21.87 13.38
CA ALA A 375 9.99 22.60 14.60
C ALA A 375 10.53 21.97 15.90
N GLN A 376 11.49 21.02 15.79
CA GLN A 376 12.13 20.32 16.92
C GLN A 376 11.15 19.48 17.77
N VAL A 377 10.02 19.05 17.21
CA VAL A 377 9.13 18.08 17.84
C VAL A 377 9.70 16.68 17.65
N ASP A 378 9.87 15.96 18.76
CA ASP A 378 10.36 14.59 18.72
C ASP A 378 9.37 13.66 17.98
N LEU A 379 9.86 12.86 17.06
CA LEU A 379 9.06 11.85 16.33
C LEU A 379 8.40 10.83 17.25
N SER A 380 8.97 10.59 18.45
CA SER A 380 8.35 9.76 19.50
C SER A 380 6.94 10.25 19.82
N ILE A 381 6.78 11.57 20.01
CA ILE A 381 5.48 12.21 20.31
C ILE A 381 4.52 12.01 19.15
N VAL A 382 5.00 12.15 17.91
CA VAL A 382 4.17 11.98 16.71
C VAL A 382 3.63 10.54 16.64
N TYR A 383 4.46 9.54 16.93
CA TYR A 383 4.02 8.14 16.96
C TYR A 383 3.09 7.83 18.14
N GLN A 384 3.37 8.38 19.32
CA GLN A 384 2.51 8.21 20.51
C GLN A 384 1.11 8.78 20.26
N VAL A 385 1.02 10.01 19.74
CA VAL A 385 -0.26 10.65 19.37
C VAL A 385 -0.97 9.83 18.29
N SER A 386 -0.25 9.36 17.28
CA SER A 386 -0.79 8.52 16.21
C SER A 386 -1.33 7.19 16.74
N ALA A 387 -0.67 6.58 17.73
CA ALA A 387 -1.14 5.36 18.39
C ALA A 387 -2.45 5.58 19.15
N VAL A 388 -2.56 6.69 19.88
CA VAL A 388 -3.80 7.07 20.58
C VAL A 388 -4.93 7.34 19.57
N ALA A 389 -4.65 8.11 18.51
CA ALA A 389 -5.64 8.38 17.46
C ALA A 389 -6.12 7.09 16.79
N MET A 390 -5.20 6.16 16.51
CA MET A 390 -5.54 4.85 15.93
C MET A 390 -6.42 4.02 16.88
N LEU A 391 -6.16 4.03 18.18
CA LEU A 391 -6.98 3.35 19.17
C LEU A 391 -8.41 3.91 19.20
N LEU A 392 -8.55 5.24 19.23
CA LEU A 392 -9.85 5.92 19.22
C LEU A 392 -10.62 5.63 17.91
N ALA A 393 -9.92 5.70 16.77
CA ALA A 393 -10.52 5.36 15.47
C ALA A 393 -10.95 3.88 15.42
N THR A 394 -10.16 2.99 16.00
CA THR A 394 -10.52 1.55 16.10
C THR A 394 -11.77 1.34 16.94
N TRP A 395 -11.91 2.04 18.05
CA TRP A 395 -13.12 1.92 18.90
C TRP A 395 -14.36 2.54 18.26
N SER A 396 -14.22 3.51 17.36
CA SER A 396 -15.35 4.00 16.58
C SER A 396 -16.03 2.91 15.75
N LEU A 397 -15.31 1.83 15.40
CA LEU A 397 -15.84 0.67 14.69
C LEU A 397 -16.94 -0.08 15.45
N PHE A 398 -17.02 0.03 16.78
CA PHE A 398 -18.15 -0.54 17.55
C PHE A 398 -19.50 0.03 17.12
N ALA A 399 -19.53 1.28 16.65
CA ALA A 399 -20.73 1.94 16.14
C ALA A 399 -21.14 1.52 14.72
N VAL A 400 -20.31 0.75 14.02
CA VAL A 400 -20.61 0.26 12.66
C VAL A 400 -21.81 -0.69 12.71
N LYS A 401 -22.82 -0.39 11.90
CA LYS A 401 -23.99 -1.24 11.70
C LYS A 401 -23.76 -2.08 10.43
N LEU A 402 -23.72 -3.39 10.58
CA LEU A 402 -23.60 -4.33 9.47
C LEU A 402 -24.98 -4.58 8.86
N LYS A 403 -25.06 -4.67 7.52
CA LYS A 403 -26.28 -5.09 6.84
C LYS A 403 -26.62 -6.54 7.26
N LYS A 404 -27.89 -6.82 7.52
CA LYS A 404 -28.33 -8.20 7.72
C LYS A 404 -28.12 -8.94 6.40
N ASN A 405 -27.31 -10.00 6.42
CA ASN A 405 -27.29 -10.93 5.30
C ASN A 405 -28.69 -11.54 5.18
N ASN A 406 -29.40 -11.18 4.13
CA ASN A 406 -30.50 -12.04 3.67
C ASN A 406 -29.80 -13.29 3.09
N VAL A 407 -29.70 -14.33 3.92
CA VAL A 407 -29.29 -15.68 3.52
C VAL A 407 -30.44 -16.29 2.76
#